data_3ea3fd6ea10bd0a2c4ec8e0fdf5a9c87
#
_entry.id   3ea3fd6ea10bd0a2c4ec8e0fdf5a9c87
#
_cell.length_a   1.000
_cell.length_b   1.000
_cell.length_c   1.000
_cell.angle_alpha   90.00
_cell.angle_beta   90.00
_cell.angle_gamma   90.00
#
_symmetry.space_group_name_H-M   'P 1'
#
loop_
_entity.id
_entity.type
_entity.pdbx_description
1 polymer ?
#
loop_
_entity_poly.entity_id
_entity_poly.type
_entity_poly.pdbx_seq_one_letter_code
_entity_poly.pdbx_strand_id
1 'polypeptide(L)'
;MYQGCKKYIPFTPVSLPDRTWPNNRIEKAPTWCSVDLRDGNQALVTPMNLQEKLDFFKLLVDIGFKEIEVGFPSASETEYEILRALIDGHYIPDDVTIQVLVQAREHLIRKTFEAVRGAKNVIIHFYNSTSTLQRKVVFKKDMQGIIDIAVAGAKLVRELTEADQSGTNFRYEYSPESFSGTEMDFAVDICHQVMETLGATKENPVILNLPNTVEMCTPNTYADQIEYFIRHLPNRDAAIISVHPHNDRGTGVACAELSMLAGADRVEGTLFGNGERTGNVDIVTVAMNMYSHGVDPGLDFSHIDHVREIYERCTKMHVPERWPYAGKLAFTAFSGSHQDAINKGHEYMRESKTPYWEIPYLPIDPADVGREYEPIIRINSQSGKGGAAFIMDHNYGYHMPKAMHPEFGAVVQAECDRTGRELTANEVYELFHREFLNISEPYALSRAKFYEEAIAGSAANVTHFSGVLSVRGQFVQLESRGNGPIDAFFNALGQAGIEGYSFISYSEHAISMGSDSQAVAYIELRVPGGRRIFGVGTEHNINFASVKGILSAINRFESGMA
;
A
#
# COMPACT_ATOMS: atom_id res chain seq x y z
N MET A 1 14.28 33.69 -5.60
CA MET A 1 13.41 32.52 -5.90
C MET A 1 11.91 32.87 -5.92
N TYR A 2 11.44 33.79 -5.15
CA TYR A 2 10.00 33.92 -4.87
C TYR A 2 9.22 34.98 -5.64
N GLN A 3 9.83 35.66 -6.59
CA GLN A 3 9.07 36.53 -7.51
C GLN A 3 8.27 35.74 -8.57
N GLY A 4 8.63 34.50 -8.82
CA GLY A 4 7.94 33.62 -9.79
C GLY A 4 6.48 33.33 -9.44
N CYS A 5 6.11 33.25 -8.16
CA CYS A 5 4.72 32.99 -7.75
C CYS A 5 3.78 34.15 -8.06
N LYS A 6 4.27 35.37 -8.25
CA LYS A 6 3.45 36.55 -8.58
C LYS A 6 2.77 36.50 -9.95
N LYS A 7 3.23 35.60 -10.83
CA LYS A 7 2.57 35.36 -12.14
C LYS A 7 1.33 34.47 -12.05
N TYR A 8 1.09 33.82 -10.89
CA TYR A 8 -0.06 32.97 -10.67
C TYR A 8 -1.14 33.72 -9.92
N ILE A 9 -2.35 33.63 -10.43
CA ILE A 9 -3.55 34.27 -9.86
C ILE A 9 -4.21 33.26 -8.91
N PRO A 10 -4.58 33.66 -7.68
CA PRO A 10 -5.37 32.80 -6.80
C PRO A 10 -6.67 32.36 -7.47
N PHE A 11 -7.03 31.10 -7.34
CA PHE A 11 -8.31 30.61 -7.82
C PHE A 11 -9.45 31.25 -7.02
N THR A 12 -10.47 31.74 -7.71
CA THR A 12 -11.66 32.31 -7.07
C THR A 12 -12.66 31.19 -6.78
N PRO A 13 -12.90 30.83 -5.51
CA PRO A 13 -13.86 29.79 -5.18
C PRO A 13 -15.29 30.20 -5.52
N VAL A 14 -16.16 29.23 -5.79
CA VAL A 14 -17.59 29.46 -5.90
C VAL A 14 -18.16 29.86 -4.54
N SER A 15 -19.12 30.80 -4.52
CA SER A 15 -19.80 31.19 -3.28
C SER A 15 -20.89 30.18 -2.94
N LEU A 16 -20.62 29.34 -1.97
CA LEU A 16 -21.56 28.33 -1.47
C LEU A 16 -21.53 28.28 0.08
N PRO A 17 -22.07 29.34 0.75
CA PRO A 17 -21.95 29.46 2.21
C PRO A 17 -22.77 28.39 2.96
N ASP A 18 -23.78 27.82 2.34
CA ASP A 18 -24.70 26.81 2.88
C ASP A 18 -24.44 25.41 2.32
N ARG A 19 -23.19 25.12 1.95
CA ARG A 19 -22.80 23.79 1.44
C ARG A 19 -23.19 22.68 2.40
N THR A 20 -23.63 21.55 1.84
CA THR A 20 -24.10 20.40 2.62
C THR A 20 -23.15 19.20 2.54
N TRP A 21 -22.37 19.09 1.48
CA TRP A 21 -21.51 17.94 1.19
C TRP A 21 -20.58 17.52 2.35
N PRO A 22 -20.02 18.40 3.20
CA PRO A 22 -19.12 17.97 4.27
C PRO A 22 -19.80 17.11 5.35
N ASN A 23 -21.13 17.14 5.42
CA ASN A 23 -21.91 16.36 6.38
C ASN A 23 -22.41 15.02 5.80
N ASN A 24 -22.20 14.79 4.51
CA ASN A 24 -22.64 13.58 3.82
C ASN A 24 -21.66 12.42 4.04
N ARG A 25 -22.11 11.22 3.71
CA ARG A 25 -21.30 10.01 3.72
C ARG A 25 -21.45 9.29 2.39
N ILE A 26 -20.39 8.59 1.97
CA ILE A 26 -20.47 7.68 0.83
C ILE A 26 -21.08 6.38 1.36
N GLU A 27 -22.31 6.06 0.92
CA GLU A 27 -23.06 4.89 1.39
C GLU A 27 -23.15 3.78 0.33
N LYS A 28 -22.82 4.10 -0.91
CA LYS A 28 -22.83 3.17 -2.06
C LYS A 28 -21.78 3.55 -3.08
N ALA A 29 -21.36 2.58 -3.88
CA ALA A 29 -20.47 2.81 -4.99
C ALA A 29 -21.10 3.74 -6.04
N PRO A 30 -20.32 4.60 -6.71
CA PRO A 30 -20.73 5.28 -7.92
C PRO A 30 -20.81 4.29 -9.09
N THR A 31 -21.35 4.71 -10.23
CA THR A 31 -21.05 4.04 -11.49
C THR A 31 -19.59 4.30 -11.85
N TRP A 32 -18.82 3.25 -12.07
CA TRP A 32 -17.41 3.37 -12.48
C TRP A 32 -17.27 3.33 -13.99
N CYS A 33 -16.49 4.25 -14.54
CA CYS A 33 -16.04 4.18 -15.92
C CYS A 33 -14.51 4.15 -15.97
N SER A 34 -13.95 3.09 -16.54
CA SER A 34 -12.52 3.08 -16.85
C SER A 34 -12.26 3.87 -18.12
N VAL A 35 -11.29 4.79 -18.04
CA VAL A 35 -10.75 5.51 -19.21
C VAL A 35 -9.31 5.08 -19.53
N ASP A 36 -8.87 3.92 -19.02
CA ASP A 36 -7.52 3.38 -19.23
C ASP A 36 -7.18 3.21 -20.72
N LEU A 37 -8.13 2.69 -21.52
CA LEU A 37 -7.90 2.37 -22.95
C LEU A 37 -7.98 3.60 -23.86
N ARG A 38 -8.47 4.74 -23.34
CA ARG A 38 -8.50 6.01 -24.07
C ARG A 38 -7.52 7.01 -23.47
N ASP A 39 -7.86 7.65 -22.34
CA ASP A 39 -7.06 8.73 -21.74
C ASP A 39 -5.75 8.19 -21.14
N GLY A 40 -5.82 7.04 -20.49
CA GLY A 40 -4.62 6.32 -20.01
C GLY A 40 -3.70 5.93 -21.16
N ASN A 41 -4.23 5.30 -22.22
CA ASN A 41 -3.43 4.87 -23.39
C ASN A 41 -2.84 6.05 -24.17
N GLN A 42 -3.60 7.13 -24.33
CA GLN A 42 -3.18 8.34 -25.03
C GLN A 42 -1.90 8.95 -24.42
N ALA A 43 -1.75 8.83 -23.10
CA ALA A 43 -0.65 9.40 -22.34
C ALA A 43 0.62 8.52 -22.31
N LEU A 44 0.55 7.30 -22.83
CA LEU A 44 1.69 6.38 -22.82
C LEU A 44 2.75 6.78 -23.86
N VAL A 45 4.03 6.74 -23.45
CA VAL A 45 5.17 6.93 -24.37
C VAL A 45 5.13 5.90 -25.50
N THR A 46 4.76 4.67 -25.18
CA THR A 46 4.51 3.60 -26.15
C THR A 46 3.07 3.12 -25.94
N PRO A 47 2.12 3.57 -26.77
CA PRO A 47 0.73 3.13 -26.69
C PRO A 47 0.59 1.61 -26.75
N MET A 48 -0.46 1.09 -26.15
CA MET A 48 -0.78 -0.32 -26.20
C MET A 48 -1.07 -0.76 -27.63
N ASN A 49 -0.52 -1.91 -28.02
CA ASN A 49 -0.89 -2.58 -29.26
C ASN A 49 -2.26 -3.27 -29.13
N LEU A 50 -2.77 -3.85 -30.22
CA LEU A 50 -4.08 -4.51 -30.24
C LEU A 50 -4.19 -5.60 -29.16
N GLN A 51 -3.21 -6.49 -29.04
CA GLN A 51 -3.26 -7.59 -28.07
C GLN A 51 -3.24 -7.07 -26.63
N GLU A 52 -2.40 -6.07 -26.34
CA GLU A 52 -2.34 -5.44 -25.03
C GLU A 52 -3.65 -4.74 -24.66
N LYS A 53 -4.33 -4.08 -25.62
CA LYS A 53 -5.65 -3.48 -25.39
C LYS A 53 -6.73 -4.54 -25.15
N LEU A 54 -6.70 -5.67 -25.87
CA LEU A 54 -7.63 -6.78 -25.63
C LEU A 54 -7.42 -7.42 -24.26
N ASP A 55 -6.15 -7.66 -23.87
CA ASP A 55 -5.82 -8.19 -22.55
C ASP A 55 -6.26 -7.23 -21.45
N PHE A 56 -6.04 -5.94 -21.64
CA PHE A 56 -6.44 -4.91 -20.68
C PHE A 56 -7.96 -4.74 -20.59
N PHE A 57 -8.66 -4.78 -21.72
CA PHE A 57 -10.12 -4.76 -21.75
C PHE A 57 -10.70 -5.94 -20.95
N LYS A 58 -10.14 -7.15 -21.18
CA LYS A 58 -10.54 -8.32 -20.41
C LYS A 58 -10.30 -8.15 -18.91
N LEU A 59 -9.15 -7.62 -18.51
CA LEU A 59 -8.86 -7.31 -17.11
C LEU A 59 -9.92 -6.39 -16.51
N LEU A 60 -10.31 -5.31 -17.20
CA LEU A 60 -11.32 -4.37 -16.72
C LEU A 60 -12.69 -5.05 -16.54
N VAL A 61 -13.06 -5.93 -17.47
CA VAL A 61 -14.29 -6.73 -17.37
C VAL A 61 -14.23 -7.69 -16.17
N ASP A 62 -13.09 -8.38 -16.00
CA ASP A 62 -12.88 -9.32 -14.89
C ASP A 62 -12.90 -8.62 -13.52
N ILE A 63 -12.38 -7.38 -13.41
CA ILE A 63 -12.48 -6.54 -12.21
C ILE A 63 -13.94 -6.14 -11.92
N GLY A 64 -14.81 -6.08 -12.93
CA GLY A 64 -16.23 -5.76 -12.76
C GLY A 64 -16.69 -4.44 -13.36
N PHE A 65 -15.85 -3.73 -14.12
CA PHE A 65 -16.28 -2.51 -14.82
C PHE A 65 -17.43 -2.80 -15.78
N LYS A 66 -18.45 -1.94 -15.73
CA LYS A 66 -19.65 -2.02 -16.60
C LYS A 66 -19.67 -0.92 -17.66
N GLU A 67 -18.86 0.12 -17.49
CA GLU A 67 -18.64 1.16 -18.48
C GLU A 67 -17.14 1.32 -18.71
N ILE A 68 -16.72 1.24 -19.99
CA ILE A 68 -15.29 1.27 -20.38
C ILE A 68 -15.15 2.15 -21.60
N GLU A 69 -14.36 3.24 -21.47
CA GLU A 69 -14.02 4.10 -22.61
C GLU A 69 -12.87 3.49 -23.39
N VAL A 70 -13.19 2.95 -24.54
CA VAL A 70 -12.28 2.09 -25.32
C VAL A 70 -11.40 2.83 -26.32
N GLY A 71 -11.69 4.10 -26.61
CA GLY A 71 -10.85 4.89 -27.52
C GLY A 71 -11.54 6.10 -28.12
N PHE A 72 -10.84 6.68 -29.12
CA PHE A 72 -11.31 7.79 -29.95
C PHE A 72 -11.29 7.34 -31.43
N PRO A 73 -12.27 6.55 -31.89
CA PRO A 73 -12.21 5.84 -33.16
C PRO A 73 -12.16 6.75 -34.39
N SER A 74 -12.58 7.99 -34.26
CA SER A 74 -12.48 8.98 -35.35
C SER A 74 -11.15 9.74 -35.38
N ALA A 75 -10.25 9.54 -34.40
CA ALA A 75 -8.96 10.24 -34.34
C ALA A 75 -7.87 9.56 -35.23
N SER A 76 -7.89 8.23 -35.32
CA SER A 76 -6.90 7.49 -36.13
C SER A 76 -7.47 6.15 -36.61
N GLU A 77 -6.84 5.59 -37.64
CA GLU A 77 -7.20 4.26 -38.16
C GLU A 77 -6.93 3.16 -37.12
N THR A 78 -5.85 3.26 -36.39
CA THR A 78 -5.52 2.29 -35.32
C THR A 78 -6.61 2.24 -34.24
N GLU A 79 -7.12 3.38 -33.77
CA GLU A 79 -8.21 3.43 -32.79
C GLU A 79 -9.52 2.85 -33.37
N TYR A 80 -9.79 3.10 -34.67
CA TYR A 80 -10.91 2.50 -35.39
C TYR A 80 -10.78 0.98 -35.45
N GLU A 81 -9.63 0.46 -35.91
CA GLU A 81 -9.39 -0.99 -36.03
C GLU A 81 -9.49 -1.72 -34.67
N ILE A 82 -9.00 -1.12 -33.58
CA ILE A 82 -9.08 -1.69 -32.24
C ILE A 82 -10.54 -1.80 -31.80
N LEU A 83 -11.34 -0.76 -31.98
CA LEU A 83 -12.76 -0.80 -31.66
C LEU A 83 -13.49 -1.86 -32.49
N ARG A 84 -13.20 -1.94 -33.79
CA ARG A 84 -13.79 -2.99 -34.66
C ARG A 84 -13.38 -4.39 -34.21
N ALA A 85 -12.10 -4.57 -33.81
CA ALA A 85 -11.65 -5.86 -33.28
C ALA A 85 -12.42 -6.28 -32.01
N LEU A 86 -12.71 -5.34 -31.09
CA LEU A 86 -13.53 -5.62 -29.91
C LEU A 86 -14.97 -6.05 -30.27
N ILE A 87 -15.58 -5.34 -31.24
CA ILE A 87 -16.97 -5.61 -31.65
C ILE A 87 -17.07 -6.88 -32.48
N ASP A 88 -16.30 -6.99 -33.55
CA ASP A 88 -16.35 -8.10 -34.50
C ASP A 88 -15.83 -9.42 -33.89
N GLY A 89 -14.89 -9.32 -32.94
CA GLY A 89 -14.39 -10.44 -32.16
C GLY A 89 -15.28 -10.89 -31.00
N HIS A 90 -16.41 -10.20 -30.77
CA HIS A 90 -17.35 -10.49 -29.68
C HIS A 90 -16.71 -10.48 -28.29
N TYR A 91 -15.74 -9.57 -28.04
CA TYR A 91 -15.07 -9.46 -26.74
C TYR A 91 -15.90 -8.73 -25.69
N ILE A 92 -16.96 -8.00 -26.09
CA ILE A 92 -17.77 -7.15 -25.22
C ILE A 92 -18.92 -7.98 -24.63
N PRO A 93 -18.94 -8.21 -23.30
CA PRO A 93 -20.07 -8.86 -22.64
C PRO A 93 -21.37 -8.07 -22.80
N ASP A 94 -22.50 -8.76 -22.73
CA ASP A 94 -23.84 -8.17 -22.90
C ASP A 94 -24.21 -7.11 -21.85
N ASP A 95 -23.59 -7.18 -20.68
CA ASP A 95 -23.81 -6.29 -19.54
C ASP A 95 -22.75 -5.17 -19.43
N VAL A 96 -21.84 -5.09 -20.41
CA VAL A 96 -20.82 -4.03 -20.51
C VAL A 96 -21.22 -3.03 -21.60
N THR A 97 -21.09 -1.77 -21.27
CA THR A 97 -21.28 -0.64 -22.19
C THR A 97 -19.93 -0.07 -22.59
N ILE A 98 -19.65 -0.04 -23.86
CA ILE A 98 -18.46 0.67 -24.36
C ILE A 98 -18.75 2.16 -24.51
N GLN A 99 -17.79 2.98 -24.14
CA GLN A 99 -17.83 4.43 -24.35
C GLN A 99 -16.80 4.80 -25.41
N VAL A 100 -17.15 5.74 -26.28
CA VAL A 100 -16.25 6.26 -27.32
C VAL A 100 -16.24 7.77 -27.32
N LEU A 101 -15.02 8.35 -27.30
CA LEU A 101 -14.85 9.79 -27.29
C LEU A 101 -14.94 10.37 -28.70
N VAL A 102 -15.53 11.56 -28.81
CA VAL A 102 -15.54 12.33 -30.06
C VAL A 102 -15.62 13.83 -29.78
N GLN A 103 -14.87 14.63 -30.55
CA GLN A 103 -15.08 16.09 -30.55
C GLN A 103 -16.42 16.44 -31.18
N ALA A 104 -17.06 17.53 -30.73
CA ALA A 104 -18.32 18.06 -31.31
C ALA A 104 -18.08 18.65 -32.71
N ARG A 105 -17.70 17.79 -33.66
CA ARG A 105 -17.45 18.10 -35.08
C ARG A 105 -18.13 17.07 -35.97
N GLU A 106 -18.90 17.54 -36.95
CA GLU A 106 -19.78 16.68 -37.76
C GLU A 106 -19.06 15.46 -38.38
N HIS A 107 -17.95 15.65 -39.08
CA HIS A 107 -17.27 14.54 -39.75
C HIS A 107 -16.70 13.50 -38.78
N LEU A 108 -16.29 13.90 -37.56
CA LEU A 108 -15.81 12.99 -36.54
C LEU A 108 -16.97 12.22 -35.91
N ILE A 109 -18.09 12.88 -35.61
CA ILE A 109 -19.30 12.24 -35.08
C ILE A 109 -19.81 11.16 -36.04
N ARG A 110 -19.91 11.48 -37.34
CA ARG A 110 -20.36 10.50 -38.35
C ARG A 110 -19.43 9.28 -38.41
N LYS A 111 -18.11 9.49 -38.41
CA LYS A 111 -17.12 8.39 -38.40
C LYS A 111 -17.22 7.55 -37.12
N THR A 112 -17.51 8.17 -35.97
CA THR A 112 -17.73 7.46 -34.70
C THR A 112 -18.95 6.53 -34.76
N PHE A 113 -20.09 6.99 -35.31
CA PHE A 113 -21.28 6.14 -35.48
C PHE A 113 -21.02 4.98 -36.46
N GLU A 114 -20.22 5.19 -37.48
CA GLU A 114 -19.77 4.11 -38.38
C GLU A 114 -18.95 3.06 -37.60
N ALA A 115 -18.01 3.53 -36.77
CA ALA A 115 -17.10 2.67 -36.00
C ALA A 115 -17.81 1.81 -34.95
N VAL A 116 -18.86 2.28 -34.31
CA VAL A 116 -19.60 1.54 -33.25
C VAL A 116 -20.66 0.58 -33.78
N ARG A 117 -20.91 0.54 -35.09
CA ARG A 117 -21.96 -0.28 -35.68
C ARG A 117 -21.84 -1.75 -35.26
N GLY A 118 -22.91 -2.35 -34.77
CA GLY A 118 -22.95 -3.74 -34.32
C GLY A 118 -22.61 -3.94 -32.84
N ALA A 119 -22.20 -2.91 -32.11
CA ALA A 119 -22.10 -2.99 -30.66
C ALA A 119 -23.49 -2.97 -30.03
N LYS A 120 -23.69 -3.70 -28.91
CA LYS A 120 -24.98 -3.79 -28.22
C LYS A 120 -25.31 -2.55 -27.39
N ASN A 121 -24.37 -2.11 -26.55
CA ASN A 121 -24.53 -0.97 -25.67
C ASN A 121 -23.38 0.03 -25.88
N VAL A 122 -23.72 1.29 -26.16
CA VAL A 122 -22.74 2.32 -26.51
C VAL A 122 -23.07 3.64 -25.82
N ILE A 123 -22.08 4.27 -25.21
CA ILE A 123 -22.11 5.67 -24.80
C ILE A 123 -21.35 6.48 -25.86
N ILE A 124 -22.04 7.42 -26.50
CA ILE A 124 -21.40 8.43 -27.36
C ILE A 124 -20.99 9.60 -26.47
N HIS A 125 -19.70 9.69 -26.18
CA HIS A 125 -19.11 10.75 -25.36
C HIS A 125 -18.59 11.87 -26.25
N PHE A 126 -19.32 12.97 -26.35
CA PHE A 126 -18.87 14.13 -27.12
C PHE A 126 -18.50 15.31 -26.21
N TYR A 127 -17.57 16.14 -26.68
CA TYR A 127 -17.06 17.24 -25.89
C TYR A 127 -16.66 18.44 -26.72
N ASN A 128 -16.63 19.59 -26.07
CA ASN A 128 -15.92 20.79 -26.47
C ASN A 128 -15.49 21.60 -25.26
N SER A 129 -14.41 22.37 -25.40
CA SER A 129 -13.87 23.14 -24.28
C SER A 129 -14.69 24.37 -23.97
N THR A 130 -14.89 24.65 -22.69
CA THR A 130 -15.78 25.72 -22.21
C THR A 130 -15.08 26.78 -21.37
N SER A 131 -13.85 26.52 -20.88
CA SER A 131 -13.16 27.42 -19.95
C SER A 131 -12.90 28.81 -20.51
N THR A 132 -12.87 29.79 -19.63
CA THR A 132 -12.55 31.20 -19.94
C THR A 132 -11.28 31.32 -20.78
N LEU A 133 -10.22 30.58 -20.41
CA LEU A 133 -8.93 30.64 -21.09
C LEU A 133 -9.01 30.07 -22.50
N GLN A 134 -9.65 28.91 -22.70
CA GLN A 134 -9.75 28.27 -24.01
C GLN A 134 -10.66 29.06 -24.95
N ARG A 135 -11.76 29.61 -24.45
CA ARG A 135 -12.61 30.53 -25.24
C ARG A 135 -11.79 31.71 -25.76
N LYS A 136 -10.96 32.32 -24.92
CA LYS A 136 -10.14 33.48 -25.26
C LYS A 136 -8.98 33.15 -26.22
N VAL A 137 -8.26 32.08 -25.95
CA VAL A 137 -6.96 31.80 -26.59
C VAL A 137 -7.09 30.85 -27.78
N VAL A 138 -7.89 29.77 -27.63
CA VAL A 138 -7.99 28.68 -28.61
C VAL A 138 -9.13 28.93 -29.60
N PHE A 139 -10.35 29.05 -29.09
CA PHE A 139 -11.53 29.18 -29.95
C PHE A 139 -11.75 30.60 -30.46
N LYS A 140 -11.34 31.60 -29.68
CA LYS A 140 -11.61 33.04 -29.95
C LYS A 140 -13.08 33.29 -30.17
N LYS A 141 -13.93 32.70 -29.31
CA LYS A 141 -15.38 32.75 -29.32
C LYS A 141 -15.91 33.19 -27.97
N ASP A 142 -17.05 33.82 -27.97
CA ASP A 142 -17.87 34.10 -26.79
C ASP A 142 -18.62 32.85 -26.27
N MET A 143 -19.35 32.98 -25.19
CA MET A 143 -20.13 31.89 -24.61
C MET A 143 -21.14 31.31 -25.59
N GLN A 144 -21.87 32.17 -26.34
CA GLN A 144 -22.87 31.72 -27.32
C GLN A 144 -22.21 30.88 -28.43
N GLY A 145 -21.10 31.32 -28.96
CA GLY A 145 -20.39 30.56 -29.98
C GLY A 145 -19.85 29.20 -29.52
N ILE A 146 -19.64 29.01 -28.21
CA ILE A 146 -19.29 27.70 -27.61
C ILE A 146 -20.56 26.84 -27.42
N ILE A 147 -21.68 27.43 -26.98
CA ILE A 147 -22.98 26.75 -26.93
C ILE A 147 -23.38 26.24 -28.30
N ASP A 148 -23.24 27.06 -29.34
CA ASP A 148 -23.59 26.68 -30.71
C ASP A 148 -22.86 25.43 -31.18
N ILE A 149 -21.59 25.28 -30.80
CA ILE A 149 -20.79 24.08 -31.10
C ILE A 149 -21.36 22.85 -30.36
N ALA A 150 -21.65 22.97 -29.08
CA ALA A 150 -22.20 21.88 -28.27
C ALA A 150 -23.57 21.43 -28.75
N VAL A 151 -24.47 22.38 -28.99
CA VAL A 151 -25.85 22.13 -29.47
C VAL A 151 -25.85 21.53 -30.86
N ALA A 152 -24.98 21.99 -31.77
CA ALA A 152 -24.85 21.39 -33.11
C ALA A 152 -24.36 19.93 -33.03
N GLY A 153 -23.40 19.66 -32.15
CA GLY A 153 -22.94 18.28 -31.87
C GLY A 153 -24.07 17.41 -31.31
N ALA A 154 -24.78 17.91 -30.31
CA ALA A 154 -25.88 17.19 -29.67
C ALA A 154 -27.03 16.86 -30.67
N LYS A 155 -27.41 17.82 -31.52
CA LYS A 155 -28.39 17.57 -32.59
C LYS A 155 -27.99 16.46 -33.51
N LEU A 156 -26.74 16.49 -33.99
CA LEU A 156 -26.22 15.46 -34.90
C LEU A 156 -26.15 14.07 -34.23
N VAL A 157 -25.70 14.02 -32.99
CA VAL A 157 -25.66 12.76 -32.22
C VAL A 157 -27.08 12.18 -32.09
N ARG A 158 -28.05 13.00 -31.73
CA ARG A 158 -29.45 12.59 -31.65
C ARG A 158 -30.01 12.13 -33.01
N GLU A 159 -29.82 12.90 -34.06
CA GLU A 159 -30.27 12.55 -35.41
C GLU A 159 -29.71 11.20 -35.89
N LEU A 160 -28.43 10.94 -35.65
CA LEU A 160 -27.79 9.68 -36.04
C LEU A 160 -28.28 8.50 -35.21
N THR A 161 -28.52 8.70 -33.94
CA THR A 161 -29.12 7.68 -33.07
C THR A 161 -30.56 7.35 -33.46
N GLU A 162 -31.41 8.36 -33.74
CA GLU A 162 -32.79 8.18 -34.20
C GLU A 162 -32.87 7.50 -35.57
N ALA A 163 -31.85 7.70 -36.41
CA ALA A 163 -31.74 7.06 -37.73
C ALA A 163 -31.16 5.62 -37.68
N ASP A 164 -30.54 5.23 -36.56
CA ASP A 164 -29.94 3.91 -36.43
C ASP A 164 -31.00 2.80 -36.35
N GLN A 165 -30.76 1.72 -37.10
CA GLN A 165 -31.64 0.54 -37.13
C GLN A 165 -30.91 -0.74 -36.71
N SER A 166 -29.72 -0.60 -36.17
CA SER A 166 -28.90 -1.76 -35.78
C SER A 166 -29.38 -2.45 -34.50
N GLY A 167 -30.24 -1.79 -33.72
CA GLY A 167 -30.70 -2.25 -32.42
C GLY A 167 -29.70 -1.95 -31.30
N THR A 168 -28.70 -1.13 -31.55
CA THR A 168 -27.77 -0.63 -30.54
C THR A 168 -28.49 0.22 -29.51
N ASN A 169 -28.24 -0.06 -28.23
CA ASN A 169 -28.72 0.79 -27.13
C ASN A 169 -27.75 1.94 -26.92
N PHE A 170 -28.12 3.13 -27.37
CA PHE A 170 -27.31 4.34 -27.24
C PHE A 170 -27.64 5.11 -25.97
N ARG A 171 -26.60 5.57 -25.28
CA ARG A 171 -26.64 6.58 -24.22
C ARG A 171 -25.72 7.73 -24.61
N TYR A 172 -25.88 8.88 -24.00
CA TYR A 172 -25.13 10.08 -24.34
C TYR A 172 -24.34 10.58 -23.16
N GLU A 173 -23.13 11.01 -23.43
CA GLU A 173 -22.31 11.76 -22.50
C GLU A 173 -21.83 13.05 -23.12
N TYR A 174 -21.93 14.13 -22.38
CA TYR A 174 -21.37 15.42 -22.74
C TYR A 174 -20.39 15.91 -21.69
N SER A 175 -19.18 16.32 -22.13
CA SER A 175 -18.19 16.98 -21.30
C SER A 175 -18.00 18.44 -21.68
N PRO A 176 -18.33 19.42 -20.82
CA PRO A 176 -17.80 20.78 -20.91
C PRO A 176 -16.33 20.76 -20.48
N GLU A 177 -15.44 20.43 -21.41
CA GLU A 177 -14.02 20.25 -21.14
C GLU A 177 -13.45 21.47 -20.41
N SER A 178 -12.55 21.23 -19.42
CA SER A 178 -12.03 22.24 -18.51
C SER A 178 -13.14 22.91 -17.65
N PHE A 179 -14.10 22.10 -17.18
CA PHE A 179 -15.20 22.54 -16.32
C PHE A 179 -14.73 23.35 -15.12
N SER A 180 -13.67 22.90 -14.42
CA SER A 180 -13.13 23.59 -13.24
C SER A 180 -12.63 25.02 -13.50
N GLY A 181 -12.36 25.36 -14.77
CA GLY A 181 -11.98 26.70 -15.22
C GLY A 181 -13.08 27.46 -15.96
N THR A 182 -14.33 26.97 -15.89
CA THR A 182 -15.52 27.54 -16.52
C THR A 182 -16.38 28.26 -15.47
N GLU A 183 -17.01 29.37 -15.83
CA GLU A 183 -17.95 30.05 -14.96
C GLU A 183 -19.13 29.13 -14.67
N MET A 184 -19.56 29.01 -13.42
CA MET A 184 -20.53 27.99 -12.99
C MET A 184 -21.88 28.18 -13.68
N ASP A 185 -22.39 29.41 -13.76
CA ASP A 185 -23.67 29.69 -14.43
C ASP A 185 -23.61 29.32 -15.91
N PHE A 186 -22.49 29.58 -16.57
CA PHE A 186 -22.29 29.19 -17.97
C PHE A 186 -22.17 27.66 -18.13
N ALA A 187 -21.51 26.98 -17.21
CA ALA A 187 -21.43 25.50 -17.21
C ALA A 187 -22.83 24.88 -17.07
N VAL A 188 -23.66 25.40 -16.17
CA VAL A 188 -25.06 24.97 -16.00
C VAL A 188 -25.85 25.21 -17.27
N ASP A 189 -25.77 26.43 -17.86
CA ASP A 189 -26.52 26.81 -19.05
C ASP A 189 -26.20 25.94 -20.26
N ILE A 190 -24.91 25.76 -20.59
CA ILE A 190 -24.50 24.93 -21.75
C ILE A 190 -24.92 23.47 -21.57
N CYS A 191 -24.75 22.90 -20.38
CA CYS A 191 -25.16 21.53 -20.10
C CYS A 191 -26.69 21.36 -20.18
N HIS A 192 -27.44 22.30 -19.67
CA HIS A 192 -28.90 22.29 -19.78
C HIS A 192 -29.36 22.31 -21.24
N GLN A 193 -28.81 23.21 -22.07
CA GLN A 193 -29.14 23.29 -23.50
C GLN A 193 -28.77 22.00 -24.27
N VAL A 194 -27.68 21.35 -23.90
CA VAL A 194 -27.29 20.03 -24.46
C VAL A 194 -28.33 18.97 -24.04
N MET A 195 -28.73 18.92 -22.77
CA MET A 195 -29.73 17.98 -22.27
C MET A 195 -31.07 18.13 -23.00
N GLU A 196 -31.55 19.37 -23.15
CA GLU A 196 -32.78 19.64 -23.89
C GLU A 196 -32.67 19.20 -25.35
N THR A 197 -31.53 19.49 -26.01
CA THR A 197 -31.27 19.11 -27.40
C THR A 197 -31.28 17.60 -27.60
N LEU A 198 -30.66 16.83 -26.64
CA LEU A 198 -30.64 15.37 -26.65
C LEU A 198 -31.99 14.75 -26.24
N GLY A 199 -32.91 15.53 -25.69
CA GLY A 199 -34.17 15.03 -25.20
C GLY A 199 -34.04 14.21 -23.92
N ALA A 200 -33.18 14.64 -23.00
CA ALA A 200 -32.95 13.96 -21.73
C ALA A 200 -34.23 13.83 -20.90
N THR A 201 -34.47 12.64 -20.37
CA THR A 201 -35.56 12.34 -19.44
C THR A 201 -35.06 11.53 -18.27
N LYS A 202 -35.87 11.38 -17.23
CA LYS A 202 -35.52 10.55 -16.08
C LYS A 202 -35.27 9.06 -16.47
N GLU A 203 -36.04 8.59 -17.46
CA GLU A 203 -35.95 7.21 -17.97
C GLU A 203 -34.74 7.01 -18.91
N ASN A 204 -34.31 8.09 -19.58
CA ASN A 204 -33.16 8.13 -20.45
C ASN A 204 -32.26 9.33 -20.11
N PRO A 205 -31.54 9.31 -19.00
CA PRO A 205 -30.74 10.43 -18.56
C PRO A 205 -29.48 10.61 -19.42
N VAL A 206 -29.07 11.86 -19.56
CA VAL A 206 -27.76 12.20 -20.18
C VAL A 206 -26.66 12.21 -19.10
N ILE A 207 -25.52 11.68 -19.41
CA ILE A 207 -24.34 11.77 -18.56
C ILE A 207 -23.70 13.15 -18.80
N LEU A 208 -23.63 13.95 -17.74
CA LEU A 208 -22.88 15.20 -17.73
C LEU A 208 -21.58 14.96 -16.99
N ASN A 209 -20.50 14.85 -17.73
CA ASN A 209 -19.20 14.63 -17.16
C ASN A 209 -18.49 15.97 -16.93
N LEU A 210 -18.17 16.28 -15.69
CA LEU A 210 -17.65 17.57 -15.23
C LEU A 210 -16.13 17.46 -14.96
N PRO A 211 -15.26 17.52 -16.00
CA PRO A 211 -13.86 17.17 -15.82
C PRO A 211 -13.08 18.27 -15.09
N ASN A 212 -12.32 17.87 -14.08
CA ASN A 212 -11.23 18.66 -13.54
C ASN A 212 -9.98 18.44 -14.43
N THR A 213 -10.10 18.88 -15.69
CA THR A 213 -9.12 18.63 -16.77
C THR A 213 -7.69 19.01 -16.38
N VAL A 214 -7.56 20.08 -15.62
CA VAL A 214 -6.35 20.47 -14.87
C VAL A 214 -6.79 20.81 -13.47
N GLU A 215 -6.16 20.24 -12.46
CA GLU A 215 -6.47 20.60 -11.07
C GLU A 215 -6.09 22.05 -10.79
N MET A 216 -7.04 22.96 -10.89
CA MET A 216 -6.84 24.41 -10.72
C MET A 216 -7.02 24.87 -9.27
N CYS A 217 -7.77 24.11 -8.47
CA CYS A 217 -8.15 24.47 -7.10
C CYS A 217 -7.98 23.30 -6.12
N THR A 218 -8.27 23.53 -4.86
CA THR A 218 -8.30 22.49 -3.83
C THR A 218 -9.53 21.58 -3.98
N PRO A 219 -9.48 20.30 -3.51
CA PRO A 219 -10.59 19.35 -3.67
C PRO A 219 -11.93 19.85 -3.10
N ASN A 220 -11.92 20.56 -1.98
CA ASN A 220 -13.11 21.14 -1.39
C ASN A 220 -13.75 22.20 -2.29
N THR A 221 -12.95 22.98 -3.02
CA THR A 221 -13.49 23.96 -3.98
C THR A 221 -14.09 23.28 -5.19
N TYR A 222 -13.50 22.18 -5.66
CA TYR A 222 -14.10 21.38 -6.72
C TYR A 222 -15.41 20.73 -6.27
N ALA A 223 -15.48 20.21 -5.04
CA ALA A 223 -16.72 19.70 -4.46
C ALA A 223 -17.80 20.79 -4.35
N ASP A 224 -17.44 22.03 -3.97
CA ASP A 224 -18.35 23.17 -3.99
C ASP A 224 -18.89 23.46 -5.41
N GLN A 225 -18.03 23.34 -6.44
CA GLN A 225 -18.47 23.50 -7.85
C GLN A 225 -19.47 22.40 -8.24
N ILE A 226 -19.25 21.15 -7.83
CA ILE A 226 -20.15 20.02 -8.12
C ILE A 226 -21.50 20.24 -7.41
N GLU A 227 -21.50 20.57 -6.11
CA GLU A 227 -22.75 20.82 -5.37
C GLU A 227 -23.48 22.03 -5.94
N TYR A 228 -22.77 23.10 -6.27
CA TYR A 228 -23.36 24.28 -6.94
C TYR A 228 -24.02 23.89 -8.26
N PHE A 229 -23.32 23.17 -9.12
CA PHE A 229 -23.81 22.73 -10.41
C PHE A 229 -25.09 21.89 -10.27
N ILE A 230 -25.09 20.91 -9.37
CA ILE A 230 -26.24 20.03 -9.12
C ILE A 230 -27.46 20.83 -8.64
N ARG A 231 -27.26 21.79 -7.74
CA ARG A 231 -28.37 22.63 -7.20
C ARG A 231 -28.98 23.55 -8.23
N HIS A 232 -28.23 23.99 -9.23
CA HIS A 232 -28.68 24.96 -10.22
C HIS A 232 -29.05 24.31 -11.56
N LEU A 233 -28.78 23.02 -11.76
CA LEU A 233 -29.12 22.33 -13.00
C LEU A 233 -30.62 22.08 -13.08
N PRO A 234 -31.34 22.65 -14.07
CA PRO A 234 -32.72 22.29 -14.31
C PRO A 234 -32.88 20.83 -14.69
N ASN A 235 -33.97 20.20 -14.29
CA ASN A 235 -34.27 18.79 -14.59
C ASN A 235 -33.13 17.82 -14.14
N ARG A 236 -32.57 18.04 -12.94
CA ARG A 236 -31.49 17.23 -12.38
C ARG A 236 -31.72 15.71 -12.49
N ASP A 237 -32.95 15.25 -12.36
CA ASP A 237 -33.36 13.85 -12.46
C ASP A 237 -33.13 13.24 -13.86
N ALA A 238 -32.99 14.08 -14.89
CA ALA A 238 -32.66 13.66 -16.25
C ALA A 238 -31.18 13.68 -16.56
N ALA A 239 -30.32 13.82 -15.53
CA ALA A 239 -28.86 13.80 -15.66
C ALA A 239 -28.22 12.82 -14.72
N ILE A 240 -27.13 12.16 -15.19
CA ILE A 240 -26.16 11.43 -14.38
C ILE A 240 -24.94 12.34 -14.27
N ILE A 241 -24.57 12.74 -13.06
CA ILE A 241 -23.42 13.61 -12.84
C ILE A 241 -22.17 12.74 -12.70
N SER A 242 -21.30 12.85 -13.69
CA SER A 242 -20.00 12.19 -13.73
C SER A 242 -18.88 13.16 -13.41
N VAL A 243 -17.84 12.68 -12.75
CA VAL A 243 -16.62 13.45 -12.50
C VAL A 243 -15.42 12.73 -13.07
N HIS A 244 -14.47 13.51 -13.61
CA HIS A 244 -13.24 13.04 -14.23
C HIS A 244 -12.06 13.88 -13.71
N PRO A 245 -11.57 13.59 -12.50
CA PRO A 245 -10.45 14.32 -11.94
C PRO A 245 -9.12 13.88 -12.53
N HIS A 246 -8.27 14.85 -12.90
CA HIS A 246 -6.82 14.64 -13.06
C HIS A 246 -6.09 14.85 -11.72
N ASN A 247 -4.78 14.65 -11.70
CA ASN A 247 -3.97 14.58 -10.48
C ASN A 247 -2.80 15.60 -10.49
N ASP A 248 -2.98 16.76 -11.12
CA ASP A 248 -1.91 17.76 -11.28
C ASP A 248 -1.37 18.31 -9.95
N ARG A 249 -2.19 18.30 -8.91
CA ARG A 249 -1.84 18.74 -7.54
C ARG A 249 -1.60 17.57 -6.58
N GLY A 250 -1.72 16.32 -7.06
CA GLY A 250 -1.66 15.13 -6.22
C GLY A 250 -2.90 14.91 -5.35
N THR A 251 -4.05 15.45 -5.75
CA THR A 251 -5.30 15.40 -4.97
C THR A 251 -6.48 14.78 -5.72
N GLY A 252 -6.22 14.07 -6.82
CA GLY A 252 -7.26 13.46 -7.66
C GLY A 252 -8.19 12.51 -6.90
N VAL A 253 -7.67 11.67 -6.01
CA VAL A 253 -8.45 10.79 -5.14
C VAL A 253 -9.38 11.61 -4.24
N ALA A 254 -8.86 12.63 -3.57
CA ALA A 254 -9.68 13.50 -2.73
C ALA A 254 -10.73 14.27 -3.54
N CYS A 255 -10.42 14.69 -4.78
CA CYS A 255 -11.40 15.29 -5.67
C CYS A 255 -12.56 14.35 -5.96
N ALA A 256 -12.31 13.07 -6.26
CA ALA A 256 -13.36 12.09 -6.51
C ALA A 256 -14.20 11.82 -5.25
N GLU A 257 -13.56 11.57 -4.10
CA GLU A 257 -14.26 11.32 -2.84
C GLU A 257 -15.17 12.48 -2.43
N LEU A 258 -14.64 13.71 -2.43
CA LEU A 258 -15.44 14.89 -2.06
C LEU A 258 -16.53 15.20 -3.08
N SER A 259 -16.34 14.87 -4.37
CA SER A 259 -17.37 15.01 -5.39
C SER A 259 -18.52 14.02 -5.20
N MET A 260 -18.24 12.79 -4.77
CA MET A 260 -19.29 11.83 -4.39
C MET A 260 -20.09 12.33 -3.19
N LEU A 261 -19.43 12.91 -2.18
CA LEU A 261 -20.12 13.57 -1.06
C LEU A 261 -20.99 14.74 -1.56
N ALA A 262 -20.54 15.45 -2.58
CA ALA A 262 -21.27 16.57 -3.19
C ALA A 262 -22.43 16.14 -4.11
N GLY A 263 -22.60 14.82 -4.36
CA GLY A 263 -23.71 14.25 -5.11
C GLY A 263 -23.38 13.78 -6.53
N ALA A 264 -22.11 13.57 -6.86
CA ALA A 264 -21.74 12.90 -8.10
C ALA A 264 -22.20 11.43 -8.09
N ASP A 265 -22.76 10.99 -9.23
CA ASP A 265 -23.32 9.65 -9.41
C ASP A 265 -22.31 8.66 -10.02
N ARG A 266 -21.30 9.20 -10.70
CA ARG A 266 -20.37 8.43 -11.54
C ARG A 266 -18.96 9.00 -11.45
N VAL A 267 -17.96 8.12 -11.53
CA VAL A 267 -16.53 8.49 -11.51
C VAL A 267 -15.83 7.86 -12.70
N GLU A 268 -15.13 8.68 -13.47
CA GLU A 268 -14.18 8.24 -14.49
C GLU A 268 -12.74 8.34 -13.97
N GLY A 269 -11.95 7.34 -14.29
CA GLY A 269 -10.54 7.30 -13.91
C GLY A 269 -9.82 6.09 -14.49
N THR A 270 -8.63 5.83 -13.99
CA THR A 270 -7.77 4.74 -14.48
C THR A 270 -7.25 3.89 -13.34
N LEU A 271 -6.83 2.68 -13.65
CA LEU A 271 -6.09 1.85 -12.72
C LEU A 271 -4.75 2.54 -12.40
N PHE A 272 -4.45 2.67 -11.11
CA PHE A 272 -3.22 3.28 -10.60
C PHE A 272 -2.95 4.72 -11.08
N GLY A 273 -3.97 5.40 -11.58
CA GLY A 273 -3.92 6.82 -11.89
C GLY A 273 -3.14 7.20 -13.15
N ASN A 274 -2.97 6.28 -14.11
CA ASN A 274 -2.32 6.59 -15.38
C ASN A 274 -3.12 7.64 -16.18
N GLY A 275 -2.43 8.51 -16.91
CA GLY A 275 -3.07 9.52 -17.77
C GLY A 275 -2.17 10.71 -18.07
N GLU A 276 -2.74 11.67 -18.77
CA GLU A 276 -2.05 12.88 -19.20
C GLU A 276 -1.38 13.63 -18.03
N ARG A 277 -0.20 14.18 -18.25
CA ARG A 277 0.61 14.96 -17.31
C ARG A 277 0.98 14.16 -16.06
N THR A 278 0.22 14.30 -14.98
CA THR A 278 0.42 13.61 -13.70
C THR A 278 -0.59 12.47 -13.47
N GLY A 279 -1.43 12.22 -14.46
CA GLY A 279 -2.41 11.14 -14.47
C GLY A 279 -3.84 11.55 -14.16
N ASN A 280 -4.71 10.56 -14.22
CA ASN A 280 -6.11 10.60 -13.81
C ASN A 280 -6.25 10.26 -12.31
N VAL A 281 -7.46 10.33 -11.78
CA VAL A 281 -7.77 9.74 -10.48
C VAL A 281 -7.51 8.24 -10.51
N ASP A 282 -6.86 7.74 -9.46
CA ASP A 282 -6.64 6.29 -9.27
C ASP A 282 -7.91 5.63 -8.72
N ILE A 283 -8.62 4.89 -9.59
CA ILE A 283 -9.84 4.15 -9.21
C ILE A 283 -9.54 3.08 -8.15
N VAL A 284 -8.38 2.41 -8.22
CA VAL A 284 -8.02 1.38 -7.24
C VAL A 284 -8.00 1.99 -5.84
N THR A 285 -7.34 3.13 -5.69
CA THR A 285 -7.26 3.82 -4.39
C THR A 285 -8.63 4.30 -3.93
N VAL A 286 -9.45 4.91 -4.80
CA VAL A 286 -10.81 5.37 -4.41
C VAL A 286 -11.70 4.19 -3.99
N ALA A 287 -11.69 3.09 -4.75
CA ALA A 287 -12.47 1.90 -4.46
C ALA A 287 -12.05 1.25 -3.14
N MET A 288 -10.75 1.11 -2.90
CA MET A 288 -10.23 0.52 -1.66
C MET A 288 -10.41 1.43 -0.44
N ASN A 289 -10.42 2.75 -0.62
CA ASN A 289 -10.81 3.69 0.43
C ASN A 289 -12.26 3.47 0.85
N MET A 290 -13.17 3.28 -0.10
CA MET A 290 -14.59 2.94 0.19
C MET A 290 -14.68 1.59 0.91
N TYR A 291 -13.98 0.58 0.42
CA TYR A 291 -13.94 -0.76 1.00
C TYR A 291 -13.48 -0.71 2.48
N SER A 292 -12.43 0.06 2.79
CA SER A 292 -11.94 0.25 4.16
C SER A 292 -12.93 0.93 5.11
N HIS A 293 -13.98 1.54 4.57
CA HIS A 293 -15.09 2.15 5.31
C HIS A 293 -16.37 1.29 5.31
N GLY A 294 -16.26 0.03 4.85
CA GLY A 294 -17.38 -0.91 4.85
C GLY A 294 -18.39 -0.67 3.71
N VAL A 295 -18.01 0.03 2.66
CA VAL A 295 -18.82 0.23 1.46
C VAL A 295 -18.24 -0.62 0.33
N ASP A 296 -19.03 -1.56 -0.17
CA ASP A 296 -18.65 -2.41 -1.31
C ASP A 296 -18.49 -1.54 -2.58
N PRO A 297 -17.29 -1.46 -3.16
CA PRO A 297 -17.06 -0.69 -4.37
C PRO A 297 -17.68 -1.34 -5.63
N GLY A 298 -18.09 -2.61 -5.57
CA GLY A 298 -18.56 -3.38 -6.73
C GLY A 298 -17.46 -3.66 -7.76
N LEU A 299 -16.19 -3.47 -7.40
CA LEU A 299 -15.00 -3.81 -8.18
C LEU A 299 -14.15 -4.80 -7.39
N ASP A 300 -13.68 -5.85 -8.05
CA ASP A 300 -12.89 -6.92 -7.43
C ASP A 300 -11.40 -6.67 -7.54
N PHE A 301 -10.77 -6.32 -6.42
CA PHE A 301 -9.33 -6.18 -6.25
C PHE A 301 -8.74 -7.26 -5.33
N SER A 302 -9.45 -8.38 -5.12
CA SER A 302 -8.98 -9.49 -4.27
C SER A 302 -7.67 -10.13 -4.75
N HIS A 303 -7.23 -9.83 -5.95
CA HIS A 303 -5.96 -10.26 -6.55
C HIS A 303 -5.18 -9.05 -7.11
N ILE A 304 -4.92 -8.05 -6.26
CA ILE A 304 -4.34 -6.76 -6.68
C ILE A 304 -2.97 -6.88 -7.36
N ASP A 305 -2.16 -7.87 -7.00
CA ASP A 305 -0.86 -8.11 -7.64
C ASP A 305 -1.02 -8.57 -9.09
N HIS A 306 -2.04 -9.40 -9.40
CA HIS A 306 -2.37 -9.79 -10.77
C HIS A 306 -2.83 -8.58 -11.61
N VAL A 307 -3.67 -7.73 -11.03
CA VAL A 307 -4.10 -6.48 -11.68
C VAL A 307 -2.89 -5.61 -12.00
N ARG A 308 -1.96 -5.45 -11.04
CA ARG A 308 -0.73 -4.69 -11.23
C ARG A 308 0.17 -5.27 -12.32
N GLU A 309 0.35 -6.60 -12.35
CA GLU A 309 1.19 -7.28 -13.36
C GLU A 309 0.69 -7.04 -14.78
N ILE A 310 -0.62 -7.19 -15.02
CA ILE A 310 -1.22 -6.92 -16.34
C ILE A 310 -1.08 -5.44 -16.69
N TYR A 311 -1.38 -4.55 -15.74
CA TYR A 311 -1.22 -3.11 -15.92
C TYR A 311 0.22 -2.76 -16.33
N GLU A 312 1.24 -3.18 -15.57
CA GLU A 312 2.65 -2.89 -15.84
C GLU A 312 3.09 -3.47 -17.20
N ARG A 313 2.64 -4.68 -17.53
CA ARG A 313 2.94 -5.34 -18.82
C ARG A 313 2.34 -4.58 -20.00
N CYS A 314 1.09 -4.17 -19.91
CA CYS A 314 0.38 -3.53 -21.03
C CYS A 314 0.76 -2.05 -21.17
N THR A 315 0.90 -1.31 -20.08
CA THR A 315 1.22 0.12 -20.12
C THR A 315 2.70 0.42 -20.17
N LYS A 316 3.58 -0.51 -19.80
CA LYS A 316 5.03 -0.33 -19.60
C LYS A 316 5.33 0.71 -18.50
N MET A 317 4.33 1.06 -17.70
CA MET A 317 4.45 1.94 -16.55
C MET A 317 4.63 1.09 -15.28
N HIS A 318 5.36 1.61 -14.32
CA HIS A 318 5.63 0.92 -13.06
C HIS A 318 4.81 1.52 -11.92
N VAL A 319 4.14 0.67 -11.14
CA VAL A 319 3.44 1.10 -9.93
C VAL A 319 4.46 1.30 -8.81
N PRO A 320 4.55 2.50 -8.21
CA PRO A 320 5.53 2.78 -7.16
C PRO A 320 5.40 1.82 -5.97
N GLU A 321 6.54 1.47 -5.36
CA GLU A 321 6.59 0.51 -4.24
C GLU A 321 5.71 0.90 -3.03
N ARG A 322 5.44 2.18 -2.84
CA ARG A 322 4.61 2.72 -1.74
C ARG A 322 3.24 3.21 -2.20
N TRP A 323 2.78 2.75 -3.36
CA TRP A 323 1.45 3.11 -3.85
C TRP A 323 0.37 2.55 -2.91
N PRO A 324 -0.70 3.30 -2.62
CA PRO A 324 -1.76 2.81 -1.75
C PRO A 324 -2.28 1.44 -2.20
N TYR A 325 -2.41 0.52 -1.25
CA TYR A 325 -2.89 -0.87 -1.40
C TYR A 325 -2.10 -1.77 -2.37
N ALA A 326 -1.58 -1.25 -3.48
CA ALA A 326 -0.98 -2.03 -4.56
C ALA A 326 0.54 -2.06 -4.55
N GLY A 327 1.20 -1.12 -3.92
CA GLY A 327 2.65 -1.04 -3.85
C GLY A 327 3.24 -2.23 -3.10
N LYS A 328 4.42 -2.71 -3.50
CA LYS A 328 5.09 -3.85 -2.86
C LYS A 328 5.31 -3.66 -1.36
N LEU A 329 5.46 -2.42 -0.90
CA LEU A 329 5.70 -2.07 0.50
C LEU A 329 4.44 -1.56 1.22
N ALA A 330 3.25 -1.64 0.62
CA ALA A 330 2.02 -1.09 1.19
C ALA A 330 1.64 -1.75 2.54
N PHE A 331 1.91 -3.06 2.69
CA PHE A 331 1.62 -3.84 3.90
C PHE A 331 2.87 -4.27 4.65
N THR A 332 3.90 -3.44 4.62
CA THR A 332 5.20 -3.73 5.23
C THR A 332 5.48 -2.80 6.40
N ALA A 333 5.84 -3.34 7.54
CA ALA A 333 6.32 -2.54 8.67
C ALA A 333 7.83 -2.75 8.87
N PHE A 334 8.58 -1.66 9.01
CA PHE A 334 10.02 -1.66 9.22
C PHE A 334 10.40 -1.44 10.69
N SER A 335 9.56 -0.77 11.46
CA SER A 335 9.80 -0.48 12.87
C SER A 335 9.43 -1.67 13.75
N GLY A 336 10.32 -2.11 14.63
CA GLY A 336 10.05 -3.19 15.57
C GLY A 336 8.86 -2.91 16.49
N SER A 337 8.61 -1.64 16.85
CA SER A 337 7.42 -1.27 17.64
C SER A 337 6.11 -1.40 16.86
N HIS A 338 6.13 -1.13 15.55
CA HIS A 338 4.97 -1.35 14.69
C HIS A 338 4.68 -2.85 14.52
N GLN A 339 5.72 -3.64 14.30
CA GLN A 339 5.61 -5.10 14.19
C GLN A 339 5.05 -5.74 15.47
N ASP A 340 5.56 -5.34 16.65
CA ASP A 340 5.05 -5.80 17.95
C ASP A 340 3.56 -5.43 18.13
N ALA A 341 3.17 -4.22 17.71
CA ALA A 341 1.77 -3.79 17.77
C ALA A 341 0.86 -4.58 16.82
N ILE A 342 1.33 -4.87 15.61
CA ILE A 342 0.59 -5.69 14.63
C ILE A 342 0.42 -7.11 15.17
N ASN A 343 1.46 -7.73 15.71
CA ASN A 343 1.39 -9.06 16.30
C ASN A 343 0.39 -9.12 17.47
N LYS A 344 0.44 -8.14 18.38
CA LYS A 344 -0.54 -8.00 19.46
C LYS A 344 -1.97 -7.79 18.96
N GLY A 345 -2.13 -7.05 17.85
CA GLY A 345 -3.42 -6.89 17.18
C GLY A 345 -3.97 -8.22 16.68
N HIS A 346 -3.15 -9.04 16.01
CA HIS A 346 -3.56 -10.39 15.59
C HIS A 346 -3.90 -11.32 16.76
N GLU A 347 -3.16 -11.25 17.88
CA GLU A 347 -3.49 -11.99 19.10
C GLU A 347 -4.83 -11.54 19.68
N TYR A 348 -5.05 -10.24 19.80
CA TYR A 348 -6.29 -9.66 20.27
C TYR A 348 -7.50 -10.09 19.42
N MET A 349 -7.40 -10.02 18.09
CA MET A 349 -8.49 -10.44 17.20
C MET A 349 -8.82 -11.93 17.36
N ARG A 350 -7.81 -12.80 17.53
CA ARG A 350 -8.03 -14.23 17.78
C ARG A 350 -8.74 -14.50 19.11
N GLU A 351 -8.41 -13.73 20.16
CA GLU A 351 -8.99 -13.90 21.50
C GLU A 351 -10.38 -13.28 21.61
N SER A 352 -10.55 -12.05 21.12
CA SER A 352 -11.81 -11.30 21.23
C SER A 352 -12.89 -11.80 20.27
N LYS A 353 -12.48 -12.44 19.14
CA LYS A 353 -13.36 -12.87 18.04
C LYS A 353 -14.20 -11.71 17.49
N THR A 354 -13.64 -10.50 17.52
CA THR A 354 -14.28 -9.32 16.92
C THR A 354 -14.54 -9.56 15.44
N PRO A 355 -15.69 -9.15 14.88
CA PRO A 355 -15.94 -9.21 13.45
C PRO A 355 -15.30 -8.05 12.67
N TYR A 356 -14.73 -7.08 13.39
CA TYR A 356 -14.13 -5.89 12.81
C TYR A 356 -12.61 -6.02 12.72
N TRP A 357 -12.01 -5.38 11.70
CA TRP A 357 -10.58 -5.30 11.56
C TRP A 357 -9.99 -4.29 12.54
N GLU A 358 -9.21 -4.76 13.51
CA GLU A 358 -8.67 -3.93 14.61
C GLU A 358 -7.16 -4.16 14.78
N ILE A 359 -6.42 -4.24 13.65
CA ILE A 359 -4.96 -4.36 13.66
C ILE A 359 -4.32 -2.98 13.56
N PRO A 360 -3.49 -2.57 14.54
CA PRO A 360 -2.74 -1.32 14.43
C PRO A 360 -1.87 -1.26 13.18
N TYR A 361 -1.76 -0.07 12.54
CA TYR A 361 -0.94 0.21 11.35
C TYR A 361 -1.34 -0.48 10.04
N LEU A 362 -2.34 -1.33 10.03
CA LEU A 362 -2.89 -1.94 8.82
C LEU A 362 -4.32 -1.43 8.61
N PRO A 363 -4.57 -0.56 7.61
CA PRO A 363 -5.90 0.04 7.39
C PRO A 363 -6.94 -0.96 6.90
N ILE A 364 -6.52 -2.05 6.27
CA ILE A 364 -7.35 -3.19 5.84
C ILE A 364 -6.60 -4.49 6.12
N ASP A 365 -7.33 -5.62 6.06
CA ASP A 365 -6.69 -6.94 6.02
C ASP A 365 -5.97 -7.11 4.66
N PRO A 366 -4.66 -7.34 4.63
CA PRO A 366 -3.96 -7.63 3.38
C PRO A 366 -4.54 -8.81 2.60
N ALA A 367 -5.14 -9.78 3.28
CA ALA A 367 -5.78 -10.94 2.64
C ALA A 367 -6.96 -10.54 1.74
N ASP A 368 -7.65 -9.44 2.00
CA ASP A 368 -8.76 -8.94 1.18
C ASP A 368 -8.31 -8.52 -0.24
N VAL A 369 -7.04 -8.24 -0.41
CA VAL A 369 -6.42 -7.93 -1.71
C VAL A 369 -5.46 -9.03 -2.20
N GLY A 370 -5.55 -10.23 -1.62
CA GLY A 370 -4.75 -11.40 -1.99
C GLY A 370 -3.29 -11.31 -1.57
N ARG A 371 -2.99 -10.53 -0.51
CA ARG A 371 -1.64 -10.33 0.01
C ARG A 371 -1.52 -10.76 1.46
N GLU A 372 -0.31 -10.79 1.95
CA GLU A 372 0.00 -11.05 3.36
C GLU A 372 0.73 -9.86 3.97
N TYR A 373 0.64 -9.74 5.29
CA TYR A 373 1.51 -8.84 6.02
C TYR A 373 2.95 -9.38 6.00
N GLU A 374 3.86 -8.62 5.44
CA GLU A 374 5.29 -8.97 5.37
C GLU A 374 6.09 -8.17 6.41
N PRO A 375 6.54 -8.78 7.49
CA PRO A 375 7.49 -8.15 8.38
C PRO A 375 8.87 -8.11 7.69
N ILE A 376 9.21 -7.03 7.00
CA ILE A 376 10.58 -6.83 6.54
C ILE A 376 11.38 -6.25 7.70
N ILE A 377 12.15 -7.11 8.35
CA ILE A 377 13.03 -6.69 9.43
C ILE A 377 14.34 -6.23 8.82
N ARG A 378 14.42 -4.92 8.60
CA ARG A 378 15.69 -4.25 8.30
C ARG A 378 16.25 -3.68 9.59
N ILE A 379 17.46 -4.05 9.94
CA ILE A 379 18.14 -3.52 11.12
C ILE A 379 19.06 -2.40 10.68
N ASN A 380 18.65 -1.19 11.04
CA ASN A 380 19.44 0.03 10.90
C ASN A 380 19.62 0.70 12.28
N SER A 381 20.38 1.77 12.33
CA SER A 381 20.64 2.53 13.56
C SER A 381 19.37 3.06 14.26
N GLN A 382 18.21 3.06 13.59
CA GLN A 382 16.91 3.49 14.12
C GLN A 382 16.00 2.31 14.46
N SER A 383 16.39 1.07 14.15
CA SER A 383 15.66 -0.14 14.51
C SER A 383 15.84 -0.37 15.99
N GLY A 384 14.89 0.03 16.82
CA GLY A 384 15.01 -0.02 18.28
C GLY A 384 15.36 -1.40 18.84
N LYS A 385 15.56 -1.49 20.16
CA LYS A 385 16.03 -2.66 20.95
C LYS A 385 15.29 -3.98 20.69
N GLY A 386 14.09 -3.93 20.09
CA GLY A 386 13.27 -5.10 19.81
C GLY A 386 13.54 -5.77 18.46
N GLY A 387 14.04 -5.04 17.45
CA GLY A 387 14.20 -5.57 16.10
C GLY A 387 15.25 -6.69 16.00
N ALA A 388 16.41 -6.49 16.63
CA ALA A 388 17.47 -7.50 16.67
C ALA A 388 17.04 -8.76 17.43
N ALA A 389 16.37 -8.60 18.57
CA ALA A 389 15.86 -9.72 19.35
C ALA A 389 14.78 -10.51 18.59
N PHE A 390 13.92 -9.84 17.85
CA PHE A 390 12.90 -10.49 17.02
C PHE A 390 13.53 -11.33 15.89
N ILE A 391 14.57 -10.83 15.20
CA ILE A 391 15.27 -11.62 14.19
C ILE A 391 15.85 -12.90 14.80
N MET A 392 16.49 -12.80 15.96
CA MET A 392 17.10 -13.94 16.62
C MET A 392 16.04 -14.96 17.04
N ASP A 393 14.89 -14.50 17.50
CA ASP A 393 13.75 -15.34 17.87
C ASP A 393 13.13 -16.02 16.64
N HIS A 394 12.69 -15.22 15.67
CA HIS A 394 11.91 -15.71 14.53
C HIS A 394 12.74 -16.55 13.54
N ASN A 395 13.98 -16.14 13.24
CA ASN A 395 14.78 -16.79 12.20
C ASN A 395 15.69 -17.90 12.74
N TYR A 396 16.07 -17.81 14.01
CA TYR A 396 17.11 -18.69 14.57
C TYR A 396 16.70 -19.38 15.87
N GLY A 397 15.51 -19.12 16.40
CA GLY A 397 14.99 -19.78 17.59
C GLY A 397 15.66 -19.36 18.91
N TYR A 398 16.31 -18.19 18.97
CA TYR A 398 16.93 -17.66 20.19
C TYR A 398 15.97 -16.73 20.94
N HIS A 399 15.21 -17.25 21.90
CA HIS A 399 14.28 -16.49 22.73
C HIS A 399 15.01 -15.70 23.83
N MET A 400 15.63 -14.59 23.47
CA MET A 400 16.40 -13.77 24.40
C MET A 400 15.55 -13.19 25.53
N PRO A 401 16.02 -13.19 26.80
CA PRO A 401 15.34 -12.52 27.88
C PRO A 401 15.28 -11.01 27.63
N LYS A 402 14.14 -10.38 27.99
CA LYS A 402 13.93 -8.93 27.77
C LYS A 402 15.01 -8.05 28.37
N ALA A 403 15.65 -8.49 29.45
CA ALA A 403 16.74 -7.76 30.07
C ALA A 403 18.02 -7.72 29.20
N MET A 404 18.21 -8.66 28.28
CA MET A 404 19.34 -8.71 27.35
C MET A 404 19.13 -7.83 26.11
N HIS A 405 17.88 -7.54 25.72
CA HIS A 405 17.56 -6.77 24.50
C HIS A 405 18.31 -5.43 24.40
N PRO A 406 18.45 -4.61 25.49
CA PRO A 406 19.21 -3.37 25.43
C PRO A 406 20.69 -3.55 25.11
N GLU A 407 21.33 -4.58 25.68
CA GLU A 407 22.75 -4.86 25.49
C GLU A 407 23.03 -5.33 24.06
N PHE A 408 22.25 -6.30 23.57
CA PHE A 408 22.39 -6.78 22.19
C PHE A 408 22.02 -5.70 21.17
N GLY A 409 20.97 -4.92 21.43
CA GLY A 409 20.57 -3.81 20.57
C GLY A 409 21.65 -2.73 20.43
N ALA A 410 22.41 -2.45 21.51
CA ALA A 410 23.52 -1.50 21.46
C ALA A 410 24.69 -2.02 20.60
N VAL A 411 25.00 -3.31 20.67
CA VAL A 411 26.04 -3.95 19.83
C VAL A 411 25.65 -3.89 18.34
N VAL A 412 24.39 -4.21 18.02
CA VAL A 412 23.88 -4.16 16.65
C VAL A 412 23.87 -2.72 16.12
N GLN A 413 23.47 -1.76 16.94
CA GLN A 413 23.49 -0.35 16.56
C GLN A 413 24.91 0.14 16.28
N ALA A 414 25.87 -0.19 17.14
CA ALA A 414 27.29 0.19 16.93
C ALA A 414 27.84 -0.36 15.61
N GLU A 415 27.47 -1.59 15.24
CA GLU A 415 27.89 -2.19 13.98
C GLU A 415 27.22 -1.50 12.76
N CYS A 416 25.94 -1.15 12.85
CA CYS A 416 25.25 -0.36 11.83
C CYS A 416 25.89 1.02 11.64
N ASP A 417 26.21 1.71 12.75
CA ASP A 417 26.86 3.03 12.73
C ASP A 417 28.27 2.94 12.14
N ARG A 418 29.02 1.87 12.48
CA ARG A 418 30.36 1.63 11.96
C ARG A 418 30.38 1.36 10.45
N THR A 419 29.39 0.60 9.96
CA THR A 419 29.32 0.20 8.54
C THR A 419 28.57 1.19 7.66
N GLY A 420 27.76 2.09 8.27
CA GLY A 420 26.92 3.05 7.57
C GLY A 420 25.77 2.41 6.76
N ARG A 421 25.44 1.14 7.03
CA ARG A 421 24.41 0.38 6.31
C ARG A 421 23.55 -0.47 7.24
N GLU A 422 22.46 -0.97 6.68
CA GLU A 422 21.59 -1.95 7.33
C GLU A 422 22.28 -3.32 7.39
N LEU A 423 21.98 -4.08 8.46
CA LEU A 423 22.45 -5.46 8.61
C LEU A 423 21.34 -6.42 8.18
N THR A 424 21.73 -7.45 7.45
CA THR A 424 20.87 -8.60 7.14
C THR A 424 20.66 -9.48 8.37
N ALA A 425 19.62 -10.32 8.34
CA ALA A 425 19.37 -11.28 9.43
C ALA A 425 20.59 -12.17 9.72
N ASN A 426 21.30 -12.61 8.68
CA ASN A 426 22.50 -13.42 8.83
C ASN A 426 23.66 -12.65 9.50
N GLU A 427 23.85 -11.37 9.14
CA GLU A 427 24.88 -10.53 9.77
C GLU A 427 24.57 -10.25 11.24
N VAL A 428 23.30 -10.11 11.62
CA VAL A 428 22.87 -10.00 13.02
C VAL A 428 23.17 -11.30 13.78
N TYR A 429 22.90 -12.45 13.17
CA TYR A 429 23.23 -13.76 13.74
C TYR A 429 24.74 -13.96 13.93
N GLU A 430 25.55 -13.63 12.92
CA GLU A 430 27.01 -13.69 13.00
C GLU A 430 27.55 -12.75 14.10
N LEU A 431 26.97 -11.55 14.21
CA LEU A 431 27.32 -10.60 15.26
C LEU A 431 26.99 -11.13 16.66
N PHE A 432 25.81 -11.77 16.82
CA PHE A 432 25.43 -12.42 18.06
C PHE A 432 26.39 -13.57 18.44
N HIS A 433 26.76 -14.39 17.47
CA HIS A 433 27.74 -15.45 17.65
C HIS A 433 29.08 -14.90 18.11
N ARG A 434 29.59 -13.88 17.43
CA ARG A 434 30.89 -13.27 17.72
C ARG A 434 30.96 -12.62 19.09
N GLU A 435 29.85 -11.95 19.49
CA GLU A 435 29.86 -11.09 20.68
C GLU A 435 29.31 -11.76 21.95
N PHE A 436 28.47 -12.80 21.83
CA PHE A 436 27.75 -13.35 22.99
C PHE A 436 27.86 -14.87 23.14
N LEU A 437 27.97 -15.63 22.03
CA LEU A 437 27.76 -17.07 22.06
C LEU A 437 29.05 -17.84 22.21
N ASN A 438 29.14 -18.65 23.27
CA ASN A 438 30.27 -19.59 23.52
C ASN A 438 31.67 -18.94 23.45
N ILE A 439 31.79 -17.68 23.91
CA ILE A 439 33.09 -16.99 23.92
C ILE A 439 34.04 -17.77 24.87
N SER A 440 35.17 -18.25 24.33
CA SER A 440 36.04 -19.22 24.98
C SER A 440 37.45 -18.71 25.30
N GLU A 441 37.67 -17.40 25.15
CA GLU A 441 38.96 -16.78 25.52
C GLU A 441 38.68 -15.53 26.40
N PRO A 442 39.48 -15.34 27.45
CA PRO A 442 40.69 -16.06 27.88
C PRO A 442 40.44 -17.33 28.71
N TYR A 443 39.17 -17.69 28.99
CA TYR A 443 38.83 -18.87 29.81
C TYR A 443 37.99 -19.86 29.00
N ALA A 444 38.42 -21.14 28.96
CA ALA A 444 37.71 -22.19 28.24
C ALA A 444 37.57 -23.47 29.03
N LEU A 445 36.40 -24.10 28.97
CA LEU A 445 36.21 -25.44 29.53
C LEU A 445 36.77 -26.49 28.58
N SER A 446 37.79 -27.25 29.00
CA SER A 446 38.38 -28.30 28.19
C SER A 446 37.67 -29.64 28.36
N ARG A 447 37.34 -30.00 29.58
CA ARG A 447 36.53 -31.17 29.91
C ARG A 447 35.92 -30.99 31.29
N ALA A 448 34.70 -31.52 31.49
CA ALA A 448 34.07 -31.52 32.81
C ALA A 448 33.06 -32.65 32.95
N LYS A 449 32.71 -32.93 34.18
CA LYS A 449 31.55 -33.75 34.54
C LYS A 449 30.90 -33.18 35.78
N PHE A 450 29.57 -33.34 35.83
CA PHE A 450 28.76 -33.10 37.01
C PHE A 450 28.20 -34.42 37.50
N TYR A 451 28.16 -34.61 38.82
CA TYR A 451 27.44 -35.71 39.41
C TYR A 451 26.78 -35.25 40.72
N GLU A 452 25.64 -35.85 41.03
CA GLU A 452 24.89 -35.53 42.22
C GLU A 452 25.15 -36.60 43.29
N GLU A 453 25.31 -36.16 44.54
CA GLU A 453 25.38 -36.99 45.71
C GLU A 453 24.18 -36.75 46.59
N ALA A 454 23.38 -37.81 46.82
CA ALA A 454 22.27 -37.74 47.77
C ALA A 454 22.83 -38.02 49.19
N ILE A 455 22.68 -37.04 50.08
CA ILE A 455 23.08 -37.20 51.46
C ILE A 455 21.91 -37.80 52.26
N ALA A 456 22.08 -38.98 52.80
CA ALA A 456 21.05 -39.65 53.59
C ALA A 456 20.62 -38.78 54.81
N GLY A 457 19.31 -38.44 54.88
CA GLY A 457 18.76 -37.59 55.93
C GLY A 457 18.77 -36.07 55.61
N SER A 458 19.26 -35.64 54.46
CA SER A 458 19.20 -34.27 53.98
C SER A 458 18.12 -34.14 52.88
N ALA A 459 17.37 -33.03 52.88
CA ALA A 459 16.43 -32.70 51.82
C ALA A 459 17.14 -32.06 50.59
N ALA A 460 18.46 -31.81 50.66
CA ALA A 460 19.23 -31.17 49.58
C ALA A 460 20.30 -32.14 49.04
N ASN A 461 20.33 -32.32 47.71
CA ASN A 461 21.41 -32.96 46.98
C ASN A 461 22.60 -32.00 46.89
N VAL A 462 23.82 -32.55 46.90
CA VAL A 462 25.05 -31.79 46.60
C VAL A 462 25.52 -32.12 45.19
N THR A 463 25.69 -31.10 44.37
CA THR A 463 26.27 -31.26 43.01
C THR A 463 27.78 -31.08 43.10
N HIS A 464 28.49 -32.07 42.58
CA HIS A 464 29.93 -32.02 42.39
C HIS A 464 30.31 -31.65 40.97
N PHE A 465 31.28 -30.75 40.84
CA PHE A 465 31.95 -30.42 39.60
C PHE A 465 33.36 -30.95 39.62
N SER A 466 33.80 -31.62 38.57
CA SER A 466 35.20 -32.00 38.33
C SER A 466 35.54 -31.73 36.87
N GLY A 467 36.54 -30.90 36.61
CA GLY A 467 36.85 -30.49 35.24
C GLY A 467 38.25 -29.88 35.09
N VAL A 468 38.57 -29.57 33.85
CA VAL A 468 39.81 -28.88 33.46
C VAL A 468 39.42 -27.59 32.75
N LEU A 469 39.84 -26.46 33.30
CA LEU A 469 39.66 -25.14 32.73
C LEU A 469 40.98 -24.63 32.16
N SER A 470 40.94 -24.12 30.92
CA SER A 470 42.03 -23.31 30.39
C SER A 470 41.89 -21.88 30.94
N VAL A 471 42.87 -21.44 31.68
CA VAL A 471 42.97 -20.10 32.25
C VAL A 471 44.12 -19.39 31.57
N ARG A 472 43.83 -18.50 30.63
CA ARG A 472 44.85 -17.77 29.84
C ARG A 472 45.89 -18.70 29.21
N GLY A 473 45.43 -19.83 28.65
CA GLY A 473 46.24 -20.83 28.00
C GLY A 473 46.90 -21.87 28.94
N GLN A 474 46.73 -21.76 30.25
CA GLN A 474 47.20 -22.76 31.22
C GLN A 474 46.04 -23.65 31.69
N PHE A 475 46.23 -24.97 31.69
CA PHE A 475 45.19 -25.90 32.11
C PHE A 475 45.24 -26.11 33.65
N VAL A 476 44.10 -25.84 34.28
CA VAL A 476 43.92 -26.00 35.74
C VAL A 476 42.87 -27.07 35.99
N GLN A 477 43.20 -28.07 36.78
CA GLN A 477 42.21 -29.06 37.22
C GLN A 477 41.47 -28.51 38.46
N LEU A 478 40.15 -28.61 38.43
CA LEU A 478 39.25 -28.05 39.44
C LEU A 478 38.29 -29.11 39.95
N GLU A 479 38.06 -29.10 41.25
CA GLU A 479 37.02 -29.90 41.90
C GLU A 479 36.29 -29.04 42.94
N SER A 480 34.99 -29.02 42.84
CA SER A 480 34.17 -28.19 43.74
C SER A 480 32.80 -28.82 44.01
N ARG A 481 32.05 -28.22 44.94
CA ARG A 481 30.71 -28.63 45.31
C ARG A 481 29.80 -27.41 45.37
N GLY A 482 28.50 -27.63 45.15
CA GLY A 482 27.49 -26.58 45.27
C GLY A 482 26.09 -27.14 45.40
N ASN A 483 25.12 -26.24 45.54
CA ASN A 483 23.70 -26.58 45.63
C ASN A 483 23.10 -27.01 44.29
N GLY A 484 23.82 -26.83 43.21
CA GLY A 484 23.47 -27.19 41.86
C GLY A 484 24.65 -26.95 40.92
N PRO A 485 24.53 -27.30 39.60
CA PRO A 485 25.65 -27.22 38.64
C PRO A 485 26.25 -25.82 38.51
N ILE A 486 25.40 -24.77 38.51
CA ILE A 486 25.85 -23.37 38.41
C ILE A 486 26.65 -22.97 39.65
N ASP A 487 26.17 -23.25 40.85
CA ASP A 487 26.84 -22.92 42.11
C ASP A 487 28.15 -23.71 42.27
N ALA A 488 28.14 -25.00 41.93
CA ALA A 488 29.36 -25.82 41.90
C ALA A 488 30.41 -25.24 40.97
N PHE A 489 30.03 -24.78 39.79
CA PHE A 489 30.94 -24.18 38.83
C PHE A 489 31.47 -22.81 39.28
N PHE A 490 30.65 -21.96 39.88
CA PHE A 490 31.12 -20.69 40.46
C PHE A 490 32.14 -20.90 41.57
N ASN A 491 31.94 -21.91 42.41
CA ASN A 491 32.92 -22.30 43.45
C ASN A 491 34.24 -22.82 42.83
N ALA A 492 34.19 -23.47 41.66
CA ALA A 492 35.36 -23.85 40.90
C ALA A 492 36.12 -22.63 40.32
N LEU A 493 35.42 -21.64 39.81
CA LEU A 493 36.02 -20.39 39.29
C LEU A 493 36.83 -19.66 40.38
N GLY A 494 36.29 -19.57 41.62
CA GLY A 494 37.04 -18.99 42.74
C GLY A 494 38.36 -19.73 43.04
N GLN A 495 38.39 -21.08 42.93
CA GLN A 495 39.61 -21.85 43.06
C GLN A 495 40.63 -21.57 41.94
N ALA A 496 40.17 -21.20 40.74
CA ALA A 496 40.98 -20.78 39.60
C ALA A 496 41.45 -19.32 39.70
N GLY A 497 41.12 -18.60 40.76
CA GLY A 497 41.41 -17.17 40.92
C GLY A 497 40.57 -16.25 40.06
N ILE A 498 39.43 -16.72 39.55
CA ILE A 498 38.47 -15.92 38.76
C ILE A 498 37.38 -15.44 39.74
N GLU A 499 37.57 -14.23 40.25
CA GLU A 499 36.77 -13.66 41.33
C GLU A 499 36.13 -12.33 40.95
N GLY A 500 35.18 -11.85 41.77
CA GLY A 500 34.48 -10.55 41.56
C GLY A 500 33.23 -10.63 40.67
N TYR A 501 32.86 -11.81 40.23
CA TYR A 501 31.66 -12.07 39.46
C TYR A 501 30.53 -12.60 40.39
N SER A 502 29.33 -12.16 40.18
CA SER A 502 28.17 -12.69 40.90
C SER A 502 27.02 -12.99 39.96
N PHE A 503 26.40 -14.14 40.18
CA PHE A 503 25.24 -14.58 39.40
C PHE A 503 23.99 -13.74 39.73
N ILE A 504 23.24 -13.30 38.69
CA ILE A 504 22.03 -12.54 38.85
C ILE A 504 20.80 -13.36 38.43
N SER A 505 20.80 -13.80 37.16
CA SER A 505 19.68 -14.54 36.60
C SER A 505 20.10 -15.42 35.45
N TYR A 506 19.27 -16.41 35.14
CA TYR A 506 19.40 -17.18 33.91
C TYR A 506 18.02 -17.52 33.33
N SER A 507 18.02 -17.76 32.02
CA SER A 507 16.91 -18.40 31.32
C SER A 507 17.48 -19.39 30.31
N GLU A 508 16.70 -20.42 30.01
CA GLU A 508 17.09 -21.49 29.13
C GLU A 508 15.91 -22.02 28.32
N HIS A 509 16.20 -22.52 27.12
CA HIS A 509 15.22 -23.22 26.28
C HIS A 509 15.93 -24.12 25.27
N ALA A 510 15.19 -24.97 24.58
CA ALA A 510 15.69 -25.75 23.45
C ALA A 510 15.58 -24.94 22.14
N ILE A 511 16.64 -24.92 21.31
CA ILE A 511 16.65 -24.18 20.04
C ILE A 511 15.79 -24.89 18.98
N SER A 512 15.71 -26.23 19.03
CA SER A 512 14.97 -27.06 18.08
C SER A 512 14.18 -28.15 18.80
N MET A 513 13.23 -28.75 18.10
CA MET A 513 12.49 -29.90 18.62
C MET A 513 13.20 -31.22 18.28
N GLY A 514 13.11 -32.19 19.19
CA GLY A 514 13.62 -33.54 18.96
C GLY A 514 14.67 -33.96 19.99
N SER A 515 15.07 -35.25 19.96
CA SER A 515 16.04 -35.84 20.93
C SER A 515 17.49 -35.36 20.75
N ASP A 516 17.77 -34.71 19.61
CA ASP A 516 19.11 -34.14 19.29
C ASP A 516 19.11 -32.61 19.38
N SER A 517 18.15 -32.05 20.12
CA SER A 517 18.01 -30.59 20.31
C SER A 517 19.14 -30.04 21.16
N GLN A 518 19.67 -28.87 20.76
CA GLN A 518 20.61 -28.10 21.59
C GLN A 518 19.84 -27.21 22.57
N ALA A 519 20.33 -27.14 23.80
CA ALA A 519 19.90 -26.18 24.78
C ALA A 519 20.70 -24.88 24.64
N VAL A 520 20.04 -23.75 24.83
CA VAL A 520 20.66 -22.44 24.99
C VAL A 520 20.41 -21.92 26.40
N ALA A 521 21.47 -21.36 26.99
CA ALA A 521 21.40 -20.72 28.30
C ALA A 521 21.88 -19.25 28.20
N TYR A 522 21.07 -18.32 28.67
CA TYR A 522 21.37 -16.88 28.79
C TYR A 522 21.71 -16.62 30.25
N ILE A 523 22.91 -16.17 30.52
CA ILE A 523 23.41 -15.94 31.86
C ILE A 523 23.65 -14.45 32.08
N GLU A 524 23.04 -13.89 33.11
CA GLU A 524 23.27 -12.52 33.55
C GLU A 524 24.21 -12.53 34.77
N LEU A 525 25.34 -11.85 34.63
CA LEU A 525 26.31 -11.68 35.71
C LEU A 525 26.46 -10.22 36.10
N ARG A 526 26.75 -9.97 37.37
CA ARG A 526 27.32 -8.71 37.83
C ARG A 526 28.84 -8.85 37.83
N VAL A 527 29.54 -7.95 37.12
CA VAL A 527 30.99 -7.92 36.98
C VAL A 527 31.62 -6.93 37.94
N PRO A 528 32.96 -6.98 38.12
CA PRO A 528 33.68 -5.96 38.89
C PRO A 528 33.29 -4.54 38.42
N GLY A 529 33.02 -3.63 39.36
CA GLY A 529 32.47 -2.32 39.07
C GLY A 529 30.93 -2.22 39.07
N GLY A 530 30.23 -3.37 39.28
CA GLY A 530 28.79 -3.41 39.52
C GLY A 530 27.91 -3.44 38.27
N ARG A 531 28.46 -3.36 37.07
CA ARG A 531 27.73 -3.46 35.79
C ARG A 531 27.16 -4.86 35.59
N ARG A 532 26.07 -4.97 34.88
CA ARG A 532 25.42 -6.23 34.48
C ARG A 532 25.73 -6.54 33.03
N ILE A 533 26.03 -7.77 32.74
CA ILE A 533 26.32 -8.25 31.37
C ILE A 533 25.71 -9.61 31.13
N PHE A 534 25.48 -9.94 29.88
CA PHE A 534 25.01 -11.26 29.46
C PHE A 534 26.12 -12.05 28.75
N GLY A 535 26.07 -13.36 28.93
CA GLY A 535 26.76 -14.34 28.10
C GLY A 535 25.81 -15.47 27.72
N VAL A 536 26.03 -16.05 26.56
CA VAL A 536 25.16 -17.09 26.02
C VAL A 536 25.99 -18.36 25.77
N GLY A 537 25.43 -19.49 26.18
CA GLY A 537 26.05 -20.81 25.94
C GLY A 537 25.06 -21.74 25.25
N THR A 538 25.56 -22.52 24.29
CA THR A 538 24.80 -23.61 23.65
C THR A 538 25.54 -24.94 23.78
N GLU A 539 24.77 -25.98 24.10
CA GLU A 539 25.27 -27.36 24.18
C GLU A 539 24.08 -28.35 24.20
N HIS A 540 24.30 -29.61 23.86
CA HIS A 540 23.28 -30.65 24.00
C HIS A 540 22.87 -30.89 25.46
N ASN A 541 23.77 -30.69 26.38
CA ASN A 541 23.53 -30.79 27.82
C ASN A 541 23.35 -29.41 28.44
N ILE A 542 22.22 -29.18 29.10
CA ILE A 542 21.82 -27.89 29.68
C ILE A 542 22.83 -27.35 30.71
N ASN A 543 23.44 -28.24 31.53
CA ASN A 543 24.45 -27.85 32.52
C ASN A 543 25.68 -27.28 31.84
N PHE A 544 26.11 -27.88 30.71
CA PHE A 544 27.25 -27.38 29.95
C PHE A 544 26.89 -26.11 29.15
N ALA A 545 25.68 -25.97 28.66
CA ALA A 545 25.19 -24.71 28.08
C ALA A 545 25.29 -23.57 29.11
N SER A 546 24.84 -23.80 30.32
CA SER A 546 24.94 -22.83 31.42
C SER A 546 26.38 -22.46 31.76
N VAL A 547 27.26 -23.43 31.87
CA VAL A 547 28.71 -23.19 32.11
C VAL A 547 29.35 -22.38 30.99
N LYS A 548 29.07 -22.71 29.73
CA LYS A 548 29.54 -21.94 28.57
C LYS A 548 29.01 -20.52 28.59
N GLY A 549 27.74 -20.32 28.99
CA GLY A 549 27.15 -19.00 29.15
C GLY A 549 27.84 -18.17 30.24
N ILE A 550 28.18 -18.77 31.37
CA ILE A 550 28.95 -18.12 32.44
C ILE A 550 30.32 -17.70 31.93
N LEU A 551 31.04 -18.60 31.30
CA LEU A 551 32.38 -18.32 30.73
C LEU A 551 32.29 -17.27 29.65
N SER A 552 31.28 -17.32 28.80
CA SER A 552 31.04 -16.31 27.76
C SER A 552 30.86 -14.90 28.33
N ALA A 553 30.06 -14.75 29.42
CA ALA A 553 29.90 -13.46 30.08
C ALA A 553 31.21 -12.95 30.68
N ILE A 554 31.97 -13.83 31.38
CA ILE A 554 33.26 -13.47 31.98
C ILE A 554 34.28 -13.08 30.88
N ASN A 555 34.37 -13.89 29.84
CA ASN A 555 35.30 -13.65 28.72
C ASN A 555 35.02 -12.35 27.99
N ARG A 556 33.74 -12.01 27.77
CA ARG A 556 33.34 -10.73 27.19
C ARG A 556 33.82 -9.54 28.03
N PHE A 557 33.71 -9.64 29.35
CA PHE A 557 34.20 -8.59 30.26
C PHE A 557 35.72 -8.48 30.23
N GLU A 558 36.43 -9.59 30.37
CA GLU A 558 37.89 -9.63 30.38
C GLU A 558 38.53 -9.19 29.07
N SER A 559 37.85 -9.41 27.94
CA SER A 559 38.30 -8.99 26.60
C SER A 559 37.86 -7.55 26.24
N GLY A 560 37.14 -6.86 27.11
CA GLY A 560 36.64 -5.51 26.82
C GLY A 560 35.53 -5.44 25.76
N MET A 561 34.90 -6.56 25.46
CA MET A 561 33.75 -6.61 24.52
C MET A 561 32.44 -6.12 25.15
N ALA A 562 32.35 -6.14 26.46
CA ALA A 562 31.14 -5.83 27.20
C ALA A 562 31.22 -4.47 27.91
#